data_d1dd68d82e5a185d56e15af8c8850958
#
_entry.id   d1dd68d82e5a185d56e15af8c8850958
#
_cell.length_a   1.000
_cell.length_b   1.000
_cell.length_c   1.000
_cell.angle_alpha   90.00
_cell.angle_beta   90.00
_cell.angle_gamma   90.00
#
_symmetry.space_group_name_H-M   'P 1'
#
loop_
_entity.id
_entity.type
_entity.pdbx_description
1 polymer ?
#
loop_
_entity_poly.entity_id
_entity_poly.type
_entity_poly.pdbx_seq_one_letter_code
_entity_poly.pdbx_strand_id
1 'polypeptide(L)'
;MRRRRSPLGVLMGAARNARGLSLRGLAEALNAAPSYVSDIETGRRFPSAAMLGEVFRVLDVPRAERDRWYAAAQTFPPEMVDALFASPEAWDDVRALLAGRRP
;
A
#
# COMPACT_ATOMS: atom_id res chain seq x y z
N MET A 1 6.03 -4.61 25.33
CA MET A 1 6.06 -3.42 24.46
C MET A 1 5.23 -3.65 23.22
N ARG A 2 4.29 -2.77 22.97
CA ARG A 2 3.44 -2.91 21.79
C ARG A 2 4.20 -2.49 20.53
N ARG A 3 4.13 -3.31 19.51
CA ARG A 3 4.63 -2.93 18.20
C ARG A 3 3.74 -1.84 17.62
N ARG A 4 4.36 -0.77 17.15
CA ARG A 4 3.64 0.26 16.43
C ARG A 4 3.27 -0.26 15.06
N ARG A 5 2.01 -0.06 14.70
CA ARG A 5 1.60 -0.31 13.32
C ARG A 5 2.05 0.85 12.45
N SER A 6 2.47 0.53 11.24
CA SER A 6 2.73 1.54 10.21
C SER A 6 1.42 2.19 9.77
N PRO A 7 1.48 3.34 9.08
CA PRO A 7 0.26 3.92 8.48
C PRO A 7 -0.49 2.92 7.61
N LEU A 8 0.21 2.13 6.81
CA LEU A 8 -0.41 1.08 6.00
C LEU A 8 -1.00 0.00 6.89
N GLY A 9 -0.31 -0.36 7.96
CA GLY A 9 -0.80 -1.37 8.91
C GLY A 9 -2.10 -0.97 9.57
N VAL A 10 -2.27 0.31 9.87
CA VAL A 10 -3.53 0.82 10.42
C VAL A 10 -4.66 0.64 9.40
N LEU A 11 -4.43 1.01 8.14
CA LEU A 11 -5.42 0.85 7.08
C LEU A 11 -5.77 -0.63 6.87
N MET A 12 -4.74 -1.47 6.75
CA MET A 12 -4.94 -2.91 6.53
C MET A 12 -5.65 -3.57 7.70
N GLY A 13 -5.25 -3.26 8.92
CA GLY A 13 -5.86 -3.84 10.10
C GLY A 13 -7.34 -3.48 10.23
N ALA A 14 -7.67 -2.22 9.98
CA ALA A 14 -9.06 -1.75 10.02
C ALA A 14 -9.91 -2.44 8.95
N ALA A 15 -9.42 -2.49 7.71
CA ALA A 15 -10.15 -3.12 6.60
C ALA A 15 -10.28 -4.63 6.81
N ARG A 16 -9.23 -5.27 7.31
CA ARG A 16 -9.23 -6.70 7.63
C ARG A 16 -10.26 -7.03 8.71
N ASN A 17 -10.26 -6.25 9.78
CA ASN A 17 -11.20 -6.44 10.89
C ASN A 17 -12.64 -6.22 10.44
N ALA A 18 -12.88 -5.22 9.59
CA ALA A 18 -14.20 -4.95 9.05
C ALA A 18 -14.73 -6.13 8.22
N ARG A 19 -13.84 -6.94 7.66
CA ARG A 19 -14.18 -8.14 6.90
C ARG A 19 -14.19 -9.40 7.74
N GLY A 20 -13.90 -9.30 9.03
CA GLY A 20 -13.80 -10.45 9.90
C GLY A 20 -12.64 -11.38 9.59
N LEU A 21 -11.60 -10.87 8.91
CA LEU A 21 -10.43 -11.67 8.56
C LEU A 21 -9.36 -11.54 9.61
N SER A 22 -8.80 -12.70 10.00
CA SER A 22 -7.58 -12.73 10.80
C SER A 22 -6.39 -12.40 9.89
N LEU A 23 -5.24 -12.11 10.51
CA LEU A 23 -4.00 -11.90 9.77
C LEU A 23 -3.69 -13.13 8.90
N ARG A 24 -3.87 -14.32 9.47
CA ARG A 24 -3.65 -15.57 8.74
C ARG A 24 -4.67 -15.75 7.61
N GLY A 25 -5.93 -15.36 7.84
CA GLY A 25 -6.95 -15.42 6.80
C GLY A 25 -6.64 -14.51 5.63
N LEU A 26 -6.16 -13.30 5.91
CA LEU A 26 -5.73 -12.40 4.84
C LEU A 26 -4.55 -12.98 4.08
N ALA A 27 -3.57 -13.53 4.78
CA ALA A 27 -2.41 -14.14 4.14
C ALA A 27 -2.82 -15.28 3.21
N GLU A 28 -3.74 -16.14 3.63
CA GLU A 28 -4.26 -17.21 2.79
C GLU A 28 -4.93 -16.66 1.53
N ALA A 29 -5.76 -15.62 1.68
CA ALA A 29 -6.44 -15.02 0.54
C ALA A 29 -5.46 -14.36 -0.45
N LEU A 30 -4.33 -13.89 0.05
CA LEU A 30 -3.28 -13.29 -0.78
C LEU A 30 -2.29 -14.32 -1.30
N ASN A 31 -2.44 -15.58 -0.91
CA ASN A 31 -1.48 -16.64 -1.21
C ASN A 31 -0.07 -16.26 -0.74
N ALA A 32 0.03 -15.74 0.47
CA ALA A 32 1.26 -15.25 1.07
C ALA A 32 1.47 -15.86 2.45
N ALA A 33 2.70 -15.77 2.95
CA ALA A 33 2.99 -16.24 4.30
C ALA A 33 2.42 -15.27 5.34
N PRO A 34 1.90 -15.76 6.49
CA PRO A 34 1.42 -14.87 7.54
C PRO A 34 2.47 -13.87 8.02
N SER A 35 3.75 -14.27 8.07
CA SER A 35 4.84 -13.37 8.46
C SER A 35 4.99 -12.20 7.49
N TYR A 36 4.71 -12.41 6.20
CA TYR A 36 4.73 -11.35 5.21
C TYR A 36 3.67 -10.28 5.51
N VAL A 37 2.44 -10.71 5.81
CA VAL A 37 1.37 -9.78 6.15
C VAL A 37 1.69 -9.05 7.45
N SER A 38 2.23 -9.76 8.44
CA SER A 38 2.64 -9.17 9.70
C SER A 38 3.71 -8.09 9.49
N ASP A 39 4.68 -8.36 8.62
CA ASP A 39 5.75 -7.42 8.32
C ASP A 39 5.21 -6.15 7.64
N ILE A 40 4.21 -6.29 6.79
CA ILE A 40 3.56 -5.13 6.18
C ILE A 40 2.83 -4.31 7.25
N GLU A 41 2.08 -4.96 8.13
CA GLU A 41 1.31 -4.23 9.16
C GLU A 41 2.22 -3.51 10.15
N THR A 42 3.41 -4.02 10.39
CA THR A 42 4.37 -3.39 11.31
C THR A 42 5.35 -2.44 10.61
N GLY A 43 5.28 -2.32 9.29
CA GLY A 43 6.15 -1.40 8.55
C GLY A 43 7.53 -1.94 8.24
N ARG A 44 7.77 -3.23 8.48
CA ARG A 44 9.06 -3.86 8.15
C ARG A 44 9.21 -4.12 6.67
N ARG A 45 8.10 -4.15 5.96
CA ARG A 45 8.07 -4.43 4.53
C ARG A 45 6.97 -3.63 3.87
N PHE A 46 7.24 -3.12 2.68
CA PHE A 46 6.25 -2.42 1.88
C PHE A 46 5.86 -3.29 0.70
N PRO A 47 4.55 -3.47 0.47
CA PRO A 47 4.10 -4.28 -0.66
C PRO A 47 4.33 -3.54 -1.97
N SER A 48 4.52 -4.31 -3.05
CA SER A 48 4.54 -3.74 -4.40
C SER A 48 3.15 -3.21 -4.77
N ALA A 49 3.08 -2.39 -5.83
CA ALA A 49 1.80 -1.93 -6.34
C ALA A 49 0.92 -3.10 -6.77
N ALA A 50 1.52 -4.15 -7.35
CA ALA A 50 0.78 -5.35 -7.76
C ALA A 50 0.18 -6.08 -6.55
N MET A 51 0.96 -6.25 -5.49
CA MET A 51 0.46 -6.89 -4.27
C MET A 51 -0.61 -6.04 -3.62
N LEU A 52 -0.44 -4.71 -3.63
CA LEU A 52 -1.44 -3.80 -3.08
C LEU A 52 -2.76 -3.92 -3.84
N GLY A 53 -2.71 -4.10 -5.15
CA GLY A 53 -3.90 -4.37 -5.97
C GLY A 53 -4.64 -5.63 -5.51
N GLU A 54 -3.90 -6.68 -5.16
CA GLU A 54 -4.50 -7.91 -4.62
C GLU A 54 -5.12 -7.66 -3.25
N VAL A 55 -4.49 -6.86 -2.41
CA VAL A 55 -5.04 -6.47 -1.11
C VAL A 55 -6.37 -5.72 -1.30
N PHE A 56 -6.42 -4.79 -2.27
CA PHE A 56 -7.64 -4.06 -2.57
C PHE A 56 -8.77 -4.99 -2.95
N ARG A 57 -8.47 -6.00 -3.76
CA ARG A 57 -9.46 -6.98 -4.21
C ARG A 57 -9.99 -7.81 -3.05
N VAL A 58 -9.09 -8.33 -2.23
CA VAL A 58 -9.46 -9.19 -1.09
C VAL A 58 -10.23 -8.41 -0.03
N LEU A 59 -9.78 -7.19 0.28
CA LEU A 59 -10.38 -6.36 1.32
C LEU A 59 -11.48 -5.45 0.79
N ASP A 60 -11.71 -5.48 -0.53
CA ASP A 60 -12.74 -4.65 -1.19
C ASP A 60 -12.57 -3.17 -0.84
N VAL A 61 -11.35 -2.68 -1.00
CA VAL A 61 -11.04 -1.29 -0.69
C VAL A 61 -11.68 -0.38 -1.74
N PRO A 62 -12.53 0.58 -1.35
CA PRO A 62 -13.15 1.48 -2.30
C PRO A 62 -12.10 2.25 -3.11
N ARG A 63 -12.37 2.43 -4.40
CA ARG A 63 -11.43 3.11 -5.30
C ARG A 63 -11.04 4.49 -4.77
N ALA A 64 -11.99 5.22 -4.19
CA ALA A 64 -11.75 6.56 -3.67
C ALA A 64 -10.76 6.59 -2.50
N GLU A 65 -10.54 5.45 -1.83
CA GLU A 65 -9.63 5.38 -0.70
C GLU A 65 -8.24 4.86 -1.07
N ARG A 66 -8.06 4.33 -2.28
CA ARG A 66 -6.82 3.65 -2.67
C ARG A 66 -5.60 4.56 -2.70
N ASP A 67 -5.80 5.85 -2.97
CA ASP A 67 -4.68 6.80 -3.00
C ASP A 67 -3.97 6.86 -1.65
N ARG A 68 -4.72 6.81 -0.54
CA ARG A 68 -4.13 6.78 0.80
C ARG A 68 -3.28 5.53 1.02
N TRP A 69 -3.75 4.41 0.49
CA TRP A 69 -3.03 3.15 0.63
C TRP A 69 -1.72 3.16 -0.16
N TYR A 70 -1.74 3.69 -1.38
CA TYR A 70 -0.52 3.83 -2.17
C TYR A 70 0.48 4.74 -1.47
N ALA A 71 0.01 5.86 -0.94
CA ALA A 71 0.87 6.79 -0.19
C ALA A 71 1.45 6.12 1.04
N ALA A 72 0.63 5.39 1.80
CA ALA A 72 1.07 4.69 3.00
C ALA A 72 2.06 3.57 2.68
N ALA A 73 1.94 2.95 1.51
CA ALA A 73 2.85 1.91 1.03
C ALA A 73 4.10 2.50 0.36
N GLN A 74 4.21 3.82 0.28
CA GLN A 74 5.33 4.51 -0.35
C GLN A 74 5.52 4.08 -1.80
N THR A 75 4.42 3.91 -2.53
CA THR A 75 4.43 3.53 -3.93
C THR A 75 3.41 4.37 -4.70
N PHE A 76 3.33 4.16 -6.00
CA PHE A 76 2.44 4.91 -6.87
C PHE A 76 1.46 3.99 -7.57
N PRO A 77 0.22 4.49 -7.85
CA PRO A 77 -0.71 3.72 -8.68
C PRO A 77 -0.08 3.40 -10.04
N PRO A 78 -0.32 2.19 -10.58
CA PRO A 78 0.25 1.82 -11.88
C PRO A 78 -0.11 2.81 -12.99
N GLU A 79 -1.33 3.32 -13.00
CA GLU A 79 -1.77 4.30 -14.00
C GLU A 79 -1.02 5.62 -13.89
N MET A 80 -0.57 5.99 -12.69
CA MET A 80 0.27 7.18 -12.51
C MET A 80 1.67 6.94 -13.08
N VAL A 81 2.23 5.75 -12.85
CA VAL A 81 3.54 5.39 -13.40
C VAL A 81 3.48 5.44 -14.93
N ASP A 82 2.44 4.86 -15.52
CA ASP A 82 2.25 4.86 -16.97
C ASP A 82 2.14 6.29 -17.51
N ALA A 83 1.40 7.15 -16.82
CA ALA A 83 1.25 8.55 -17.22
C ALA A 83 2.58 9.30 -17.15
N LEU A 84 3.40 9.03 -16.13
CA LEU A 84 4.71 9.65 -15.98
C LEU A 84 5.66 9.28 -17.13
N PHE A 85 5.63 8.02 -17.54
CA PHE A 85 6.46 7.59 -18.67
C PHE A 85 5.94 8.10 -20.01
N ALA A 86 4.65 8.39 -20.12
CA ALA A 86 4.07 8.93 -21.34
C ALA A 86 4.28 10.44 -21.47
N SER A 87 4.57 11.15 -20.38
CA SER A 87 4.69 12.61 -20.37
C SER A 87 5.97 13.05 -19.66
N PRO A 88 6.99 13.49 -20.41
CA PRO A 88 8.22 14.02 -19.80
C PRO A 88 7.97 15.20 -18.86
N GLU A 89 7.00 16.05 -19.18
CA GLU A 89 6.67 17.21 -18.34
C GLU A 89 6.13 16.77 -16.97
N ALA A 90 5.29 15.75 -16.94
CA ALA A 90 4.77 15.21 -15.67
C ALA A 90 5.90 14.64 -14.81
N TRP A 91 6.87 14.00 -15.46
CA TRP A 91 8.03 13.47 -14.75
C TRP A 91 8.88 14.59 -14.13
N ASP A 92 9.05 15.69 -14.87
CA ASP A 92 9.79 16.86 -14.38
C ASP A 92 9.11 17.44 -13.14
N ASP A 93 7.78 17.52 -13.13
CA ASP A 93 7.01 18.00 -11.98
C ASP A 93 7.21 17.12 -10.76
N VAL A 94 7.17 15.81 -10.94
CA VAL A 94 7.41 14.85 -9.86
C VAL A 94 8.82 14.99 -9.32
N ARG A 95 9.79 15.13 -10.21
CA ARG A 95 11.19 15.31 -9.83
C ARG A 95 11.39 16.56 -8.98
N ALA A 96 10.72 17.64 -9.35
CA ALA A 96 10.77 18.89 -8.60
C ALA A 96 10.17 18.71 -7.19
N LEU A 97 9.04 18.01 -7.09
CA LEU A 97 8.41 17.71 -5.81
C LEU A 97 9.31 16.87 -4.92
N LEU A 98 9.94 15.85 -5.49
CA LEU A 98 10.85 14.98 -4.73
C LEU A 98 12.06 15.76 -4.22
N ALA A 99 12.60 16.66 -5.03
CA ALA A 99 13.73 17.50 -4.62
C ALA A 99 13.34 18.42 -3.47
N GLY A 100 12.12 18.94 -3.45
CA GLY A 100 11.62 19.80 -2.37
C GLY A 100 11.36 19.06 -1.07
N ARG A 101 11.33 17.72 -1.08
CA ARG A 101 11.09 16.91 0.12
C ARG A 101 12.37 16.55 0.87
N ARG A 102 13.51 16.86 0.31
CA ARG A 102 14.77 16.52 0.97
C ARG A 102 14.94 17.35 2.24
N PRO A 103 15.30 16.69 3.35
CA PRO A 103 15.59 17.41 4.60
C PRO A 103 16.81 18.30 4.46
#